data_cb4099f980f90c4e15c42df0f8dffc44
#
_entry.id   cb4099f980f90c4e15c42df0f8dffc44
#
_cell.length_a   1.000
_cell.length_b   1.000
_cell.length_c   1.000
_cell.angle_alpha   90.00
_cell.angle_beta   90.00
_cell.angle_gamma   90.00
#
_symmetry.space_group_name_H-M   'P 1'
#
loop_
_entity.id
_entity.type
_entity.pdbx_description
1 polymer ?
#
loop_
_entity_poly.entity_id
_entity_poly.type
_entity_poly.pdbx_seq_one_letter_code
_entity_poly.pdbx_strand_id
1 'polypeptide(L)'
;MASPSDHRLRSTPHESANCGSGSARRVYRPNVTRSVAVPREKSADDRVLRPTRLLAAGIIPFLVTGFLILYIVPGRTGELFAWPIAPTMTAMLLASAYAGGVWFFVSVLRTRQWHTVAEGFPPVVVFAGLLGGATFLHWDRFTHGHVAFWVWTTLYVVAPFLVAWVWLVNRRTAAPAAPDEPRLGAWTRRVFVAGGVVSVSLGVVLVVVPGLASYVWPWAITSLTGRVIGAVLCLGIAGFGVLRDDRYSSVVGLVEVAMVMATFVAIAMLRARDQIEWNRPLAWAMGAGVTAILVGGGVLLTRFRSARRPVGERR
;
A
#
# COMPACT_ATOMS: atom_id res chain seq x y z
N MET A 1 54.06 39.78 -35.60
CA MET A 1 54.54 41.12 -35.32
C MET A 1 54.47 41.34 -33.82
N ALA A 2 55.61 41.25 -33.25
CA ALA A 2 56.29 42.03 -32.25
C ALA A 2 55.77 41.97 -30.80
N SER A 3 56.47 41.20 -30.02
CA SER A 3 56.92 41.45 -28.63
C SER A 3 57.92 42.65 -28.69
N PRO A 4 58.49 43.19 -27.61
CA PRO A 4 58.66 42.67 -26.22
C PRO A 4 58.88 43.79 -25.14
N SER A 5 59.50 43.36 -24.05
CA SER A 5 60.44 43.90 -23.05
C SER A 5 59.83 44.58 -21.82
N ASP A 6 60.07 44.08 -20.64
CA ASP A 6 61.28 43.95 -19.83
C ASP A 6 61.69 45.29 -19.16
N HIS A 7 61.67 45.36 -17.83
CA HIS A 7 62.77 45.91 -17.08
C HIS A 7 62.71 45.61 -15.56
N ARG A 8 63.82 45.04 -15.16
CA ARG A 8 64.31 44.75 -13.79
C ARG A 8 64.78 46.03 -13.10
N LEU A 9 64.97 45.91 -11.83
CA LEU A 9 66.16 46.14 -11.00
C LEU A 9 65.82 46.76 -9.63
N ARG A 10 66.16 46.00 -8.57
CA ARG A 10 67.21 46.18 -7.57
C ARG A 10 67.01 47.41 -6.66
N SER A 11 67.22 47.36 -5.38
CA SER A 11 68.20 46.77 -4.48
C SER A 11 67.88 47.12 -3.02
N THR A 12 68.40 46.35 -2.12
CA THR A 12 68.55 46.43 -0.67
C THR A 12 69.47 47.64 -0.24
N PRO A 13 69.88 47.76 1.05
CA PRO A 13 69.34 47.45 2.39
C PRO A 13 69.60 48.60 3.40
N HIS A 14 69.35 48.47 4.67
CA HIS A 14 70.07 48.88 5.92
C HIS A 14 69.05 49.08 7.05
N GLU A 15 69.08 48.34 8.06
CA GLU A 15 69.90 48.16 9.28
C GLU A 15 69.46 49.10 10.44
N SER A 16 69.25 48.41 11.48
CA SER A 16 69.60 48.58 12.89
C SER A 16 68.68 49.28 13.89
N ALA A 17 68.60 48.55 14.95
CA ALA A 17 68.63 48.85 16.39
C ALA A 17 67.31 49.14 17.09
N ASN A 18 66.84 48.25 17.85
CA ASN A 18 67.15 47.85 19.25
C ASN A 18 66.22 48.49 20.30
N CYS A 19 65.77 47.58 21.19
CA CYS A 19 65.48 47.73 22.60
C CYS A 19 64.07 48.17 23.03
N GLY A 20 63.45 47.33 23.76
CA GLY A 20 62.27 47.67 24.59
C GLY A 20 61.46 46.48 25.02
N SER A 21 61.95 45.84 26.06
CA SER A 21 61.28 44.78 26.84
C SER A 21 59.82 45.11 27.23
N GLY A 22 58.90 44.15 26.99
CA GLY A 22 57.57 44.28 27.49
C GLY A 22 56.72 43.01 27.12
N SER A 23 57.03 41.91 27.79
CA SER A 23 56.29 40.64 27.62
C SER A 23 54.85 40.78 28.16
N ALA A 24 53.95 41.22 27.32
CA ALA A 24 52.53 41.00 27.57
C ALA A 24 52.10 39.68 26.85
N ARG A 25 52.19 38.58 27.56
CA ARG A 25 51.52 37.30 27.12
C ARG A 25 50.05 37.61 26.93
N ARG A 26 49.63 37.85 25.70
CA ARG A 26 48.24 37.86 25.31
C ARG A 26 47.76 36.41 25.40
N VAL A 27 47.10 36.08 26.51
CA VAL A 27 46.40 34.79 26.71
C VAL A 27 45.31 34.75 25.66
N TYR A 28 45.54 33.95 24.60
CA TYR A 28 44.54 33.60 23.61
C TYR A 28 43.45 32.81 24.36
N ARG A 29 42.34 33.47 24.72
CA ARG A 29 41.12 32.78 25.17
C ARG A 29 40.47 32.23 23.89
N PRO A 30 40.40 30.89 23.70
CA PRO A 30 39.59 30.35 22.64
C PRO A 30 38.18 30.80 22.89
N ASN A 31 37.57 31.47 21.89
CA ASN A 31 36.16 31.77 21.85
C ASN A 31 35.43 30.41 21.93
N VAL A 32 34.91 30.09 23.11
CA VAL A 32 33.97 28.97 23.28
C VAL A 32 32.73 29.38 22.53
N THR A 33 32.70 29.05 21.24
CA THR A 33 31.48 29.03 20.46
C THR A 33 30.49 28.14 21.22
N ARG A 34 29.58 28.78 21.93
CA ARG A 34 28.40 28.10 22.47
C ARG A 34 27.79 27.34 21.31
N SER A 35 28.06 26.04 21.26
CA SER A 35 27.32 25.11 20.40
C SER A 35 25.87 25.30 20.79
N VAL A 36 25.13 26.06 19.99
CA VAL A 36 23.67 26.11 20.06
C VAL A 36 23.26 24.67 19.78
N ALA A 37 22.88 23.96 20.84
CA ALA A 37 22.28 22.64 20.70
C ALA A 37 21.03 22.84 19.83
N VAL A 38 21.17 22.53 18.54
CA VAL A 38 20.03 22.40 17.64
C VAL A 38 19.12 21.39 18.34
N PRO A 39 17.86 21.75 18.64
CA PRO A 39 16.93 20.81 19.24
C PRO A 39 16.93 19.58 18.34
N ARG A 40 17.33 18.42 18.86
CA ARG A 40 17.13 17.15 18.18
C ARG A 40 15.63 17.07 17.94
N GLU A 41 15.22 17.38 16.71
CA GLU A 41 13.91 17.04 16.22
C GLU A 41 13.70 15.58 16.63
N LYS A 42 12.63 15.30 17.41
CA LYS A 42 12.30 13.94 17.80
C LYS A 42 12.16 13.17 16.51
N SER A 43 13.19 12.40 16.15
CA SER A 43 13.17 11.47 15.04
C SER A 43 11.88 10.66 15.19
N ALA A 44 10.94 10.83 14.26
CA ALA A 44 9.69 10.08 14.28
C ALA A 44 10.07 8.59 14.24
N ASP A 45 9.51 7.81 15.16
CA ASP A 45 10.00 6.46 15.50
C ASP A 45 9.59 5.40 14.47
N ASP A 46 8.88 5.78 13.40
CA ASP A 46 8.40 4.93 12.28
C ASP A 46 8.03 3.49 12.68
N ARG A 47 7.40 3.32 13.81
CA ARG A 47 7.05 2.00 14.33
C ARG A 47 5.57 1.68 14.20
N VAL A 48 5.26 0.40 14.00
CA VAL A 48 3.91 -0.13 14.12
C VAL A 48 3.55 -0.24 15.60
N LEU A 49 2.51 0.48 16.02
CA LEU A 49 2.05 0.53 17.40
C LEU A 49 1.35 -0.76 17.83
N ARG A 50 1.33 -1.03 19.14
CA ARG A 50 0.65 -2.19 19.73
C ARG A 50 -0.85 -2.29 19.35
N PRO A 51 -1.67 -1.22 19.42
CA PRO A 51 -3.07 -1.29 19.01
C PRO A 51 -3.24 -1.77 17.56
N THR A 52 -2.39 -1.28 16.65
CA THR A 52 -2.39 -1.68 15.22
C THR A 52 -2.11 -3.17 15.06
N ARG A 53 -1.13 -3.71 15.82
CA ARG A 53 -0.82 -5.14 15.81
C ARG A 53 -1.93 -6.00 16.40
N LEU A 54 -2.54 -5.56 17.51
CA LEU A 54 -3.66 -6.28 18.12
C LEU A 54 -4.87 -6.33 17.18
N LEU A 55 -5.20 -5.22 16.53
CA LEU A 55 -6.26 -5.19 15.52
C LEU A 55 -5.95 -6.14 14.36
N ALA A 56 -4.71 -6.10 13.84
CA ALA A 56 -4.29 -7.00 12.77
C ALA A 56 -4.43 -8.48 13.17
N ALA A 57 -3.98 -8.84 14.38
CA ALA A 57 -4.12 -10.20 14.90
C ALA A 57 -5.59 -10.62 15.06
N GLY A 58 -6.46 -9.70 15.48
CA GLY A 58 -7.89 -9.96 15.64
C GLY A 58 -8.65 -10.13 14.31
N ILE A 59 -8.25 -9.42 13.26
CA ILE A 59 -8.90 -9.49 11.94
C ILE A 59 -8.52 -10.77 11.17
N ILE A 60 -7.29 -11.25 11.29
CA ILE A 60 -6.77 -12.40 10.51
C ILE A 60 -7.67 -13.64 10.61
N PRO A 61 -8.12 -14.10 11.79
CA PRO A 61 -8.99 -15.29 11.88
C PRO A 61 -10.27 -15.17 11.07
N PHE A 62 -10.91 -13.99 11.06
CA PHE A 62 -12.13 -13.76 10.26
C PHE A 62 -11.86 -13.84 8.76
N LEU A 63 -10.76 -13.23 8.31
CA LEU A 63 -10.39 -13.29 6.90
C LEU A 63 -10.01 -14.71 6.46
N VAL A 64 -9.29 -15.46 7.29
CA VAL A 64 -8.93 -16.85 7.02
C VAL A 64 -10.18 -17.71 6.94
N THR A 65 -11.09 -17.62 7.92
CA THR A 65 -12.35 -18.37 7.92
C THR A 65 -13.20 -18.02 6.70
N GLY A 66 -13.36 -16.73 6.41
CA GLY A 66 -14.09 -16.27 5.22
C GLY A 66 -13.45 -16.76 3.92
N PHE A 67 -12.12 -16.69 3.81
CA PHE A 67 -11.39 -17.24 2.67
C PHE A 67 -11.67 -18.75 2.49
N LEU A 68 -11.57 -19.54 3.54
CA LEU A 68 -11.78 -20.99 3.46
C LEU A 68 -13.20 -21.32 3.01
N ILE A 69 -14.22 -20.68 3.57
CA ILE A 69 -15.62 -20.91 3.19
C ILE A 69 -15.84 -20.50 1.72
N LEU A 70 -15.44 -19.30 1.35
CA LEU A 70 -15.75 -18.73 0.04
C LEU A 70 -14.89 -19.30 -1.10
N TYR A 71 -13.70 -19.82 -0.79
CA TYR A 71 -12.76 -20.30 -1.81
C TYR A 71 -12.74 -21.82 -1.94
N ILE A 72 -12.77 -22.54 -0.81
CA ILE A 72 -12.67 -24.01 -0.80
C ILE A 72 -14.03 -24.64 -1.07
N VAL A 73 -15.09 -24.12 -0.42
CA VAL A 73 -16.46 -24.66 -0.53
C VAL A 73 -17.48 -23.61 -0.99
N PRO A 74 -17.23 -22.92 -2.15
CA PRO A 74 -18.03 -21.77 -2.59
C PRO A 74 -19.50 -22.10 -2.86
N GLY A 75 -19.84 -23.37 -3.13
CA GLY A 75 -21.22 -23.81 -3.33
C GLY A 75 -22.05 -23.92 -2.05
N ARG A 76 -21.41 -23.85 -0.85
CA ARG A 76 -22.08 -23.98 0.44
C ARG A 76 -22.23 -22.65 1.20
N THR A 77 -22.13 -21.53 0.49
CA THR A 77 -22.24 -20.21 1.14
C THR A 77 -23.59 -19.97 1.79
N GLY A 78 -24.67 -20.53 1.26
CA GLY A 78 -26.01 -20.44 1.88
C GLY A 78 -26.12 -21.08 3.27
N GLU A 79 -25.26 -22.06 3.57
CA GLU A 79 -25.22 -22.76 4.86
C GLU A 79 -24.17 -22.20 5.82
N LEU A 80 -23.02 -21.80 5.28
CA LEU A 80 -21.81 -21.51 6.07
C LEU A 80 -21.47 -20.02 6.15
N PHE A 81 -22.12 -19.18 5.33
CA PHE A 81 -21.79 -17.76 5.23
C PHE A 81 -23.00 -16.88 5.56
N ALA A 82 -22.81 -15.55 5.53
CA ALA A 82 -23.85 -14.58 5.91
C ALA A 82 -25.03 -14.53 4.92
N TRP A 83 -24.80 -14.89 3.64
CA TRP A 83 -25.84 -15.01 2.60
C TRP A 83 -25.39 -16.01 1.51
N PRO A 84 -26.32 -16.56 0.73
CA PRO A 84 -25.98 -17.40 -0.42
C PRO A 84 -25.36 -16.56 -1.54
N ILE A 85 -24.16 -16.92 -1.98
CA ILE A 85 -23.43 -16.24 -3.06
C ILE A 85 -23.43 -17.12 -4.31
N ALA A 86 -24.09 -16.64 -5.35
CA ALA A 86 -24.09 -17.29 -6.66
C ALA A 86 -23.81 -16.21 -7.75
N PRO A 87 -23.08 -16.58 -8.81
CA PRO A 87 -22.34 -17.82 -9.02
C PRO A 87 -21.10 -17.96 -8.11
N THR A 88 -20.49 -19.14 -8.07
CA THR A 88 -19.32 -19.42 -7.23
C THR A 88 -18.09 -18.56 -7.57
N MET A 89 -18.00 -18.08 -8.81
CA MET A 89 -16.98 -17.11 -9.23
C MET A 89 -17.01 -15.84 -8.37
N THR A 90 -18.20 -15.33 -8.01
CA THR A 90 -18.33 -14.16 -7.14
C THR A 90 -17.83 -14.45 -5.72
N ALA A 91 -18.14 -15.64 -5.17
CA ALA A 91 -17.64 -16.06 -3.86
C ALA A 91 -16.10 -16.12 -3.85
N MET A 92 -15.51 -16.76 -4.86
CA MET A 92 -14.06 -16.87 -4.99
C MET A 92 -13.37 -15.52 -5.23
N LEU A 93 -14.02 -14.59 -5.95
CA LEU A 93 -13.51 -13.22 -6.12
C LEU A 93 -13.45 -12.48 -4.76
N LEU A 94 -14.50 -12.55 -3.95
CA LEU A 94 -14.49 -11.98 -2.60
C LEU A 94 -13.41 -12.66 -1.72
N ALA A 95 -13.29 -13.99 -1.82
CA ALA A 95 -12.24 -14.73 -1.12
C ALA A 95 -10.82 -14.27 -1.50
N SER A 96 -10.59 -13.92 -2.78
CA SER A 96 -9.28 -13.40 -3.20
C SER A 96 -8.92 -12.10 -2.47
N ALA A 97 -9.90 -11.22 -2.23
CA ALA A 97 -9.70 -10.02 -1.42
C ALA A 97 -9.36 -10.37 0.05
N TYR A 98 -9.98 -11.42 0.59
CA TYR A 98 -9.64 -11.90 1.94
C TYR A 98 -8.22 -12.48 2.02
N ALA A 99 -7.79 -13.23 1.00
CA ALA A 99 -6.41 -13.71 0.91
C ALA A 99 -5.40 -12.55 0.89
N GLY A 100 -5.67 -11.52 0.09
CA GLY A 100 -4.88 -10.27 0.09
C GLY A 100 -4.89 -9.58 1.45
N GLY A 101 -6.06 -9.53 2.11
CA GLY A 101 -6.21 -8.98 3.46
C GLY A 101 -5.41 -9.77 4.50
N VAL A 102 -5.41 -11.10 4.46
CA VAL A 102 -4.58 -11.96 5.32
C VAL A 102 -3.11 -11.61 5.12
N TRP A 103 -2.63 -11.55 3.86
CA TRP A 103 -1.25 -11.18 3.55
C TRP A 103 -0.89 -9.80 4.12
N PHE A 104 -1.78 -8.82 3.91
CA PHE A 104 -1.60 -7.46 4.43
C PHE A 104 -1.47 -7.44 5.96
N PHE A 105 -2.41 -8.01 6.70
CA PHE A 105 -2.38 -7.98 8.16
C PHE A 105 -1.26 -8.83 8.75
N VAL A 106 -0.87 -9.94 8.10
CA VAL A 106 0.35 -10.68 8.46
C VAL A 106 1.60 -9.81 8.27
N SER A 107 1.66 -9.02 7.19
CA SER A 107 2.75 -8.07 6.97
C SER A 107 2.80 -6.99 8.05
N VAL A 108 1.63 -6.48 8.50
CA VAL A 108 1.54 -5.55 9.65
C VAL A 108 2.11 -6.16 10.93
N LEU A 109 1.89 -7.46 11.17
CA LEU A 109 2.44 -8.14 12.35
C LEU A 109 3.95 -8.35 12.27
N ARG A 110 4.48 -8.58 11.06
CA ARG A 110 5.90 -8.91 10.82
C ARG A 110 6.79 -7.68 10.74
N THR A 111 6.29 -6.58 10.16
CA THR A 111 7.10 -5.36 10.00
C THR A 111 7.24 -4.59 11.30
N ARG A 112 8.36 -3.87 11.42
CA ARG A 112 8.55 -2.87 12.48
C ARG A 112 8.27 -1.46 11.97
N GLN A 113 8.43 -1.22 10.67
CA GLN A 113 8.36 0.10 10.04
C GLN A 113 6.94 0.39 9.56
N TRP A 114 6.36 1.46 10.08
CA TRP A 114 4.99 1.85 9.78
C TRP A 114 4.78 2.22 8.30
N HIS A 115 5.71 2.97 7.72
CA HIS A 115 5.57 3.43 6.34
C HIS A 115 5.38 2.27 5.34
N THR A 116 5.93 1.08 5.62
CA THR A 116 5.83 -0.08 4.71
C THR A 116 4.42 -0.65 4.59
N VAL A 117 3.51 -0.31 5.51
CA VAL A 117 2.13 -0.81 5.56
C VAL A 117 1.08 0.30 5.61
N ALA A 118 1.49 1.54 5.84
CA ALA A 118 0.59 2.68 6.06
C ALA A 118 -0.46 2.87 4.95
N GLU A 119 -0.04 2.74 3.68
CA GLU A 119 -0.88 2.97 2.52
C GLU A 119 -1.87 1.83 2.21
N GLY A 120 -1.76 0.70 2.89
CA GLY A 120 -2.74 -0.39 2.81
C GLY A 120 -3.97 -0.20 3.68
N PHE A 121 -3.93 0.68 4.69
CA PHE A 121 -5.08 0.90 5.59
C PHE A 121 -6.26 1.63 4.94
N PRO A 122 -6.09 2.75 4.20
CA PRO A 122 -7.21 3.45 3.57
C PRO A 122 -8.06 2.58 2.64
N PRO A 123 -7.49 1.73 1.76
CA PRO A 123 -8.27 0.77 0.98
C PRO A 123 -9.12 -0.17 1.82
N VAL A 124 -8.57 -0.67 2.95
CA VAL A 124 -9.30 -1.56 3.87
C VAL A 124 -10.48 -0.83 4.53
N VAL A 125 -10.31 0.44 4.93
CA VAL A 125 -11.39 1.25 5.49
C VAL A 125 -12.53 1.39 4.48
N VAL A 126 -12.22 1.74 3.24
CA VAL A 126 -13.22 1.91 2.19
C VAL A 126 -13.91 0.59 1.86
N PHE A 127 -13.15 -0.48 1.68
CA PHE A 127 -13.68 -1.81 1.42
C PHE A 127 -14.66 -2.27 2.51
N ALA A 128 -14.23 -2.17 3.78
CA ALA A 128 -15.08 -2.58 4.90
C ALA A 128 -16.32 -1.69 5.04
N GLY A 129 -16.20 -0.38 4.84
CA GLY A 129 -17.32 0.55 4.86
C GLY A 129 -18.35 0.27 3.76
N LEU A 130 -17.88 -0.01 2.54
CA LEU A 130 -18.76 -0.36 1.42
C LEU A 130 -19.48 -1.69 1.63
N LEU A 131 -18.81 -2.69 2.22
CA LEU A 131 -19.46 -3.96 2.56
C LEU A 131 -20.49 -3.78 3.68
N GLY A 132 -20.19 -2.98 4.70
CA GLY A 132 -21.17 -2.59 5.72
C GLY A 132 -22.38 -1.89 5.11
N GLY A 133 -22.16 -0.90 4.25
CA GLY A 133 -23.22 -0.20 3.51
C GLY A 133 -24.06 -1.13 2.65
N ALA A 134 -23.43 -2.06 1.90
CA ALA A 134 -24.13 -3.06 1.11
C ALA A 134 -24.99 -4.01 1.98
N THR A 135 -24.51 -4.35 3.18
CA THR A 135 -25.26 -5.17 4.14
C THR A 135 -26.56 -4.48 4.56
N PHE A 136 -26.50 -3.19 4.93
CA PHE A 136 -27.70 -2.44 5.33
C PHE A 136 -28.67 -2.21 4.16
N LEU A 137 -28.15 -1.94 2.95
CA LEU A 137 -28.97 -1.75 1.75
C LEU A 137 -29.69 -3.02 1.28
N HIS A 138 -29.18 -4.19 1.67
CA HIS A 138 -29.72 -5.50 1.24
C HIS A 138 -30.00 -6.40 2.42
N TRP A 139 -30.42 -5.82 3.53
CA TRP A 139 -30.65 -6.53 4.79
C TRP A 139 -31.51 -7.78 4.65
N ASP A 140 -32.55 -7.70 3.83
CA ASP A 140 -33.49 -8.78 3.50
C ASP A 140 -32.86 -9.98 2.78
N ARG A 141 -31.68 -9.83 2.19
CA ARG A 141 -30.96 -10.88 1.45
C ARG A 141 -30.05 -11.73 2.32
N PHE A 142 -29.87 -11.36 3.58
CA PHE A 142 -29.00 -12.04 4.52
C PHE A 142 -29.76 -13.08 5.34
N THR A 143 -29.06 -14.13 5.77
CA THR A 143 -29.61 -15.23 6.56
C THR A 143 -29.51 -14.94 8.05
N HIS A 144 -30.46 -14.14 8.59
CA HIS A 144 -30.41 -13.60 9.95
C HIS A 144 -30.35 -14.67 11.06
N GLY A 145 -30.83 -15.88 10.81
CA GLY A 145 -30.77 -17.01 11.76
C GLY A 145 -29.36 -17.60 11.94
N HIS A 146 -28.40 -17.24 11.10
CA HIS A 146 -27.04 -17.78 11.14
C HIS A 146 -26.10 -16.92 11.96
N VAL A 147 -25.27 -17.54 12.79
CA VAL A 147 -24.19 -16.85 13.54
C VAL A 147 -23.26 -16.10 12.57
N ALA A 148 -23.00 -16.68 11.40
CA ALA A 148 -22.16 -16.08 10.37
C ALA A 148 -22.65 -14.68 9.93
N PHE A 149 -23.98 -14.45 9.88
CA PHE A 149 -24.55 -13.14 9.59
C PHE A 149 -24.20 -12.10 10.67
N TRP A 150 -24.34 -12.44 11.93
CA TRP A 150 -24.05 -11.50 13.03
C TRP A 150 -22.57 -11.20 13.16
N VAL A 151 -21.70 -12.23 12.95
CA VAL A 151 -20.24 -12.05 12.88
C VAL A 151 -19.87 -11.13 11.73
N TRP A 152 -20.42 -11.36 10.53
CA TRP A 152 -20.24 -10.52 9.36
C TRP A 152 -20.65 -9.07 9.62
N THR A 153 -21.87 -8.87 10.08
CA THR A 153 -22.45 -7.54 10.31
C THR A 153 -21.65 -6.77 11.35
N THR A 154 -21.33 -7.40 12.50
CA THR A 154 -20.50 -6.79 13.54
C THR A 154 -19.14 -6.39 12.99
N LEU A 155 -18.50 -7.27 12.22
CA LEU A 155 -17.19 -6.99 11.64
C LEU A 155 -17.25 -5.76 10.73
N TYR A 156 -18.19 -5.71 9.79
CA TYR A 156 -18.25 -4.62 8.79
C TYR A 156 -18.87 -3.33 9.30
N VAL A 157 -19.54 -3.35 10.45
CA VAL A 157 -19.93 -2.14 11.19
C VAL A 157 -18.75 -1.57 11.99
N VAL A 158 -17.97 -2.43 12.65
CA VAL A 158 -16.95 -2.00 13.61
C VAL A 158 -15.58 -1.79 12.92
N ALA A 159 -15.21 -2.68 11.99
CA ALA A 159 -13.87 -2.67 11.37
C ALA A 159 -13.50 -1.35 10.67
N PRO A 160 -14.38 -0.69 9.87
CA PRO A 160 -14.00 0.56 9.21
C PRO A 160 -13.53 1.62 10.21
N PHE A 161 -14.20 1.75 11.35
CA PHE A 161 -13.85 2.73 12.38
C PHE A 161 -12.57 2.36 13.13
N LEU A 162 -12.41 1.07 13.50
CA LEU A 162 -11.20 0.62 14.18
C LEU A 162 -9.97 0.71 13.28
N VAL A 163 -10.09 0.32 12.02
CA VAL A 163 -9.00 0.40 11.04
C VAL A 163 -8.63 1.86 10.76
N ALA A 164 -9.62 2.75 10.61
CA ALA A 164 -9.38 4.18 10.45
C ALA A 164 -8.72 4.78 11.72
N TRP A 165 -9.18 4.40 12.89
CA TRP A 165 -8.62 4.88 14.17
C TRP A 165 -7.15 4.47 14.32
N VAL A 166 -6.80 3.18 14.15
CA VAL A 166 -5.40 2.76 14.28
C VAL A 166 -4.52 3.40 13.22
N TRP A 167 -5.01 3.61 12.00
CA TRP A 167 -4.29 4.32 10.95
C TRP A 167 -4.01 5.77 11.35
N LEU A 168 -5.04 6.51 11.83
CA LEU A 168 -4.90 7.88 12.28
C LEU A 168 -3.94 8.04 13.47
N VAL A 169 -3.95 7.10 14.40
CA VAL A 169 -3.05 7.11 15.55
C VAL A 169 -1.63 6.76 15.11
N ASN A 170 -1.47 5.72 14.29
CA ASN A 170 -0.15 5.25 13.89
C ASN A 170 0.55 6.18 12.90
N ARG A 171 -0.20 6.91 12.03
CA ARG A 171 0.41 7.87 11.09
C ARG A 171 1.21 8.98 11.78
N ARG A 172 0.99 9.21 13.08
CA ARG A 172 1.75 10.17 13.90
C ARG A 172 3.19 9.73 14.17
N THR A 173 3.49 8.45 13.96
CA THR A 173 4.84 7.89 14.09
C THR A 173 5.59 7.84 12.77
N ALA A 174 4.96 8.20 11.64
CA ALA A 174 5.58 8.14 10.33
C ALA A 174 6.84 9.03 10.27
N ALA A 175 7.96 8.44 9.87
CA ALA A 175 9.20 9.16 9.65
C ALA A 175 9.30 9.65 8.20
N PRO A 176 9.93 10.83 7.95
CA PRO A 176 10.25 11.28 6.61
C PRO A 176 11.19 10.28 5.93
N ALA A 177 11.12 10.22 4.60
CA ALA A 177 12.01 9.38 3.80
C ALA A 177 13.46 9.84 3.92
N ALA A 178 14.40 8.89 4.02
CA ALA A 178 15.82 9.21 3.95
C ALA A 178 16.17 9.74 2.54
N PRO A 179 17.16 10.68 2.42
CA PRO A 179 17.51 11.27 1.13
C PRO A 179 17.96 10.28 0.06
N ASP A 180 18.58 9.19 0.47
CA ASP A 180 19.14 8.11 -0.35
C ASP A 180 18.18 6.94 -0.54
N GLU A 181 16.96 7.01 0.00
CA GLU A 181 15.98 5.93 -0.12
C GLU A 181 15.43 5.82 -1.56
N PRO A 182 15.49 4.61 -2.18
CA PRO A 182 15.03 4.41 -3.56
C PRO A 182 13.55 4.75 -3.72
N ARG A 183 13.23 5.52 -4.76
CA ARG A 183 11.87 5.95 -5.11
C ARG A 183 11.43 5.39 -6.43
N LEU A 184 10.12 5.29 -6.61
CA LEU A 184 9.51 4.85 -7.87
C LEU A 184 9.76 5.89 -8.98
N GLY A 185 10.10 5.40 -10.16
CA GLY A 185 10.15 6.23 -11.36
C GLY A 185 8.76 6.77 -11.74
N ALA A 186 8.73 7.92 -12.41
CA ALA A 186 7.50 8.62 -12.79
C ALA A 186 6.53 7.74 -13.59
N TRP A 187 7.05 6.89 -14.50
CA TRP A 187 6.24 5.96 -15.28
C TRP A 187 5.53 4.93 -14.38
N THR A 188 6.26 4.27 -13.49
CA THR A 188 5.68 3.29 -12.55
C THR A 188 4.58 3.94 -11.71
N ARG A 189 4.83 5.14 -11.18
CA ARG A 189 3.84 5.90 -10.41
C ARG A 189 2.58 6.19 -11.24
N ARG A 190 2.72 6.58 -12.51
CA ARG A 190 1.57 6.80 -13.42
C ARG A 190 0.77 5.51 -13.63
N VAL A 191 1.43 4.36 -13.80
CA VAL A 191 0.76 3.06 -13.96
C VAL A 191 -0.06 2.70 -12.72
N PHE A 192 0.47 2.89 -11.51
CA PHE A 192 -0.28 2.67 -10.27
C PHE A 192 -1.52 3.56 -10.17
N VAL A 193 -1.35 4.85 -10.44
CA VAL A 193 -2.47 5.81 -10.40
C VAL A 193 -3.52 5.47 -11.46
N ALA A 194 -3.11 5.19 -12.70
CA ALA A 194 -4.04 4.82 -13.77
C ALA A 194 -4.80 3.53 -13.45
N GLY A 195 -4.10 2.49 -12.94
CA GLY A 195 -4.74 1.26 -12.48
C GLY A 195 -5.73 1.51 -11.34
N GLY A 196 -5.36 2.36 -10.40
CA GLY A 196 -6.24 2.81 -9.31
C GLY A 196 -7.48 3.52 -9.83
N VAL A 197 -7.32 4.47 -10.76
CA VAL A 197 -8.45 5.19 -11.39
C VAL A 197 -9.40 4.21 -12.07
N VAL A 198 -8.90 3.32 -12.93
CA VAL A 198 -9.73 2.34 -13.65
C VAL A 198 -10.48 1.45 -12.68
N SER A 199 -9.77 0.87 -11.69
CA SER A 199 -10.36 -0.04 -10.71
C SER A 199 -11.43 0.65 -9.87
N VAL A 200 -11.13 1.83 -9.32
CA VAL A 200 -12.06 2.59 -8.47
C VAL A 200 -13.26 3.08 -9.27
N SER A 201 -13.07 3.58 -10.49
CA SER A 201 -14.18 4.04 -11.33
C SER A 201 -15.16 2.90 -11.64
N LEU A 202 -14.66 1.73 -12.02
CA LEU A 202 -15.49 0.54 -12.23
C LEU A 202 -16.15 0.09 -10.91
N GLY A 203 -15.40 0.12 -9.80
CA GLY A 203 -15.92 -0.19 -8.48
C GLY A 203 -17.07 0.72 -8.05
N VAL A 204 -16.93 2.04 -8.25
CA VAL A 204 -17.97 3.03 -7.94
C VAL A 204 -19.22 2.80 -8.79
N VAL A 205 -19.07 2.53 -10.10
CA VAL A 205 -20.21 2.21 -10.97
C VAL A 205 -20.96 0.99 -10.45
N LEU A 206 -20.26 -0.09 -10.05
CA LEU A 206 -20.87 -1.30 -9.49
C LEU A 206 -21.55 -1.06 -8.15
N VAL A 207 -21.01 -0.17 -7.31
CA VAL A 207 -21.62 0.17 -6.01
C VAL A 207 -22.88 1.02 -6.22
N VAL A 208 -22.84 2.03 -7.09
CA VAL A 208 -23.92 3.01 -7.24
C VAL A 208 -25.03 2.48 -8.15
N VAL A 209 -24.67 1.89 -9.28
CA VAL A 209 -25.62 1.44 -10.32
C VAL A 209 -25.36 -0.02 -10.70
N PRO A 210 -25.54 -0.98 -9.76
CA PRO A 210 -25.22 -2.39 -10.00
C PRO A 210 -26.05 -3.00 -11.15
N GLY A 211 -27.25 -2.50 -11.42
CA GLY A 211 -28.09 -2.94 -12.53
C GLY A 211 -27.47 -2.69 -13.91
N LEU A 212 -26.77 -1.57 -14.09
CA LEU A 212 -26.07 -1.30 -15.36
C LEU A 212 -24.93 -2.28 -15.60
N ALA A 213 -24.24 -2.67 -14.53
CA ALA A 213 -23.11 -3.56 -14.60
C ALA A 213 -23.51 -4.99 -15.00
N SER A 214 -24.75 -5.44 -14.70
CA SER A 214 -25.22 -6.77 -15.05
C SER A 214 -25.19 -7.03 -16.58
N TYR A 215 -25.28 -5.99 -17.41
CA TYR A 215 -25.22 -6.13 -18.87
C TYR A 215 -23.80 -6.35 -19.41
N VAL A 216 -22.76 -5.87 -18.71
CA VAL A 216 -21.37 -5.90 -19.19
C VAL A 216 -20.48 -6.84 -18.36
N TRP A 217 -20.92 -7.21 -17.17
CA TRP A 217 -20.13 -8.06 -16.26
C TRP A 217 -19.99 -9.49 -16.81
N PRO A 218 -18.83 -10.14 -16.71
CA PRO A 218 -18.56 -11.43 -17.36
C PRO A 218 -19.36 -12.62 -16.85
N TRP A 219 -20.14 -12.48 -15.79
CA TRP A 219 -21.06 -13.51 -15.28
C TRP A 219 -22.29 -12.89 -14.62
N ALA A 220 -23.31 -13.68 -14.36
CA ALA A 220 -24.54 -13.20 -13.74
C ALA A 220 -24.27 -12.62 -12.34
N ILE A 221 -24.74 -11.41 -12.08
CA ILE A 221 -24.62 -10.75 -10.78
C ILE A 221 -25.98 -10.21 -10.32
N THR A 222 -26.19 -10.20 -9.01
CA THR A 222 -27.32 -9.51 -8.36
C THR A 222 -26.89 -8.10 -7.93
N SER A 223 -27.81 -7.26 -7.53
CA SER A 223 -27.49 -5.93 -7.02
C SER A 223 -26.59 -5.99 -5.77
N LEU A 224 -26.77 -6.96 -4.89
CA LEU A 224 -25.90 -7.17 -3.73
C LEU A 224 -24.51 -7.61 -4.16
N THR A 225 -24.41 -8.67 -4.99
CA THR A 225 -23.09 -9.17 -5.43
C THR A 225 -22.36 -8.14 -6.29
N GLY A 226 -23.06 -7.33 -7.08
CA GLY A 226 -22.47 -6.19 -7.81
C GLY A 226 -21.80 -5.19 -6.87
N ARG A 227 -22.48 -4.79 -5.77
CA ARG A 227 -21.89 -3.91 -4.76
C ARG A 227 -20.70 -4.53 -4.04
N VAL A 228 -20.78 -5.82 -3.73
CA VAL A 228 -19.63 -6.55 -3.12
C VAL A 228 -18.43 -6.57 -4.05
N ILE A 229 -18.62 -6.87 -5.34
CA ILE A 229 -17.56 -6.78 -6.36
C ILE A 229 -17.02 -5.35 -6.46
N GLY A 230 -17.91 -4.37 -6.47
CA GLY A 230 -17.54 -2.96 -6.48
C GLY A 230 -16.67 -2.57 -5.29
N ALA A 231 -16.98 -3.08 -4.09
CA ALA A 231 -16.15 -2.88 -2.91
C ALA A 231 -14.74 -3.50 -3.08
N VAL A 232 -14.63 -4.70 -3.67
CA VAL A 232 -13.34 -5.33 -3.99
C VAL A 232 -12.54 -4.48 -4.96
N LEU A 233 -13.15 -3.94 -6.01
CA LEU A 233 -12.49 -3.07 -6.97
C LEU A 233 -12.05 -1.73 -6.35
N CYS A 234 -12.80 -1.21 -5.37
CA CYS A 234 -12.41 -0.01 -4.63
C CYS A 234 -11.12 -0.20 -3.79
N LEU A 235 -10.63 -1.43 -3.58
CA LEU A 235 -9.27 -1.66 -3.07
C LEU A 235 -8.18 -1.05 -3.97
N GLY A 236 -8.51 -0.76 -5.25
CA GLY A 236 -7.67 0.00 -6.17
C GLY A 236 -7.27 1.40 -5.68
N ILE A 237 -7.90 1.92 -4.62
CA ILE A 237 -7.46 3.14 -3.89
C ILE A 237 -6.01 3.02 -3.44
N ALA A 238 -5.51 1.80 -3.17
CA ALA A 238 -4.10 1.53 -2.89
C ALA A 238 -3.15 2.13 -3.94
N GLY A 239 -3.56 2.16 -5.22
CA GLY A 239 -2.80 2.75 -6.31
C GLY A 239 -2.52 4.25 -6.15
N PHE A 240 -3.34 4.98 -5.38
CA PHE A 240 -3.10 6.39 -5.07
C PHE A 240 -2.12 6.60 -3.90
N GLY A 241 -1.80 5.54 -3.15
CA GLY A 241 -0.81 5.59 -2.07
C GLY A 241 0.55 6.10 -2.55
N VAL A 242 0.94 5.77 -3.80
CA VAL A 242 2.20 6.24 -4.44
C VAL A 242 2.28 7.76 -4.62
N LEU A 243 1.18 8.49 -4.48
CA LEU A 243 1.16 9.97 -4.52
C LEU A 243 1.54 10.58 -3.16
N ARG A 244 1.35 9.83 -2.07
CA ARG A 244 1.72 10.24 -0.71
C ARG A 244 3.08 9.72 -0.32
N ASP A 245 3.39 8.50 -0.73
CA ASP A 245 4.66 7.85 -0.44
C ASP A 245 5.11 7.01 -1.64
N ASP A 246 6.10 7.50 -2.38
CA ASP A 246 6.66 6.86 -3.56
C ASP A 246 7.90 6.01 -3.28
N ARG A 247 8.21 5.74 -1.99
CA ARG A 247 9.30 4.84 -1.60
C ARG A 247 9.03 3.41 -2.08
N TYR A 248 10.06 2.75 -2.57
CA TYR A 248 9.94 1.33 -2.92
C TYR A 248 9.47 0.49 -1.73
N SER A 249 9.99 0.77 -0.54
CA SER A 249 9.66 0.06 0.69
C SER A 249 8.16 0.14 1.05
N SER A 250 7.51 1.28 0.79
CA SER A 250 6.08 1.50 1.04
C SER A 250 5.18 0.81 0.00
N VAL A 251 5.68 0.65 -1.23
CA VAL A 251 4.88 0.12 -2.34
C VAL A 251 4.98 -1.40 -2.47
N VAL A 252 6.12 -1.99 -2.09
CA VAL A 252 6.34 -3.45 -2.18
C VAL A 252 5.22 -4.25 -1.52
N GLY A 253 4.81 -3.89 -0.31
CA GLY A 253 3.72 -4.59 0.39
C GLY A 253 2.39 -4.52 -0.36
N LEU A 254 2.07 -3.38 -0.99
CA LEU A 254 0.85 -3.23 -1.81
C LEU A 254 0.91 -4.12 -3.06
N VAL A 255 2.08 -4.22 -3.69
CA VAL A 255 2.30 -5.11 -4.85
C VAL A 255 2.12 -6.57 -4.45
N GLU A 256 2.70 -6.98 -3.33
CA GLU A 256 2.54 -8.35 -2.82
C GLU A 256 1.08 -8.70 -2.55
N VAL A 257 0.32 -7.80 -1.91
CA VAL A 257 -1.13 -7.96 -1.70
C VAL A 257 -1.86 -8.12 -3.03
N ALA A 258 -1.59 -7.22 -4.00
CA ALA A 258 -2.22 -7.28 -5.32
C ALA A 258 -1.88 -8.59 -6.06
N MET A 259 -0.65 -9.07 -5.96
CA MET A 259 -0.22 -10.35 -6.57
C MET A 259 -0.91 -11.54 -5.90
N VAL A 260 -1.05 -11.56 -4.58
CA VAL A 260 -1.80 -12.60 -3.86
C VAL A 260 -3.25 -12.61 -4.35
N MET A 261 -3.92 -11.46 -4.39
CA MET A 261 -5.29 -11.36 -4.91
C MET A 261 -5.37 -11.84 -6.36
N ALA A 262 -4.50 -11.34 -7.24
CA ALA A 262 -4.48 -11.70 -8.66
C ALA A 262 -4.25 -13.20 -8.87
N THR A 263 -3.39 -13.84 -8.08
CA THR A 263 -3.16 -15.29 -8.13
C THR A 263 -4.45 -16.05 -7.83
N PHE A 264 -5.15 -15.70 -6.74
CA PHE A 264 -6.40 -16.36 -6.41
C PHE A 264 -7.52 -16.04 -7.41
N VAL A 265 -7.58 -14.84 -7.99
CA VAL A 265 -8.51 -14.52 -9.08
C VAL A 265 -8.21 -15.36 -10.32
N ALA A 266 -6.93 -15.50 -10.72
CA ALA A 266 -6.54 -16.35 -11.85
C ALA A 266 -6.99 -17.80 -11.66
N ILE A 267 -6.74 -18.36 -10.48
CA ILE A 267 -7.17 -19.73 -10.15
C ILE A 267 -8.72 -19.83 -10.14
N ALA A 268 -9.42 -18.81 -9.62
CA ALA A 268 -10.89 -18.76 -9.63
C ALA A 268 -11.44 -18.73 -11.05
N MET A 269 -10.85 -17.95 -11.96
CA MET A 269 -11.22 -17.91 -13.39
C MET A 269 -11.06 -19.28 -14.05
N LEU A 270 -10.01 -20.03 -13.70
CA LEU A 270 -9.81 -21.39 -14.21
C LEU A 270 -10.82 -22.39 -13.64
N ARG A 271 -11.12 -22.28 -12.33
CA ARG A 271 -12.06 -23.18 -11.64
C ARG A 271 -13.52 -22.97 -12.06
N ALA A 272 -13.89 -21.74 -12.33
CA ALA A 272 -15.27 -21.35 -12.70
C ALA A 272 -15.35 -20.86 -14.15
N ARG A 273 -14.51 -21.37 -15.03
CA ARG A 273 -14.42 -20.95 -16.44
C ARG A 273 -15.74 -21.12 -17.21
N ASP A 274 -16.55 -22.08 -16.81
CA ASP A 274 -17.88 -22.39 -17.34
C ASP A 274 -18.95 -21.35 -16.93
N GLN A 275 -18.71 -20.58 -15.88
CA GLN A 275 -19.58 -19.51 -15.42
C GLN A 275 -19.26 -18.15 -16.05
N ILE A 276 -18.12 -18.05 -16.77
CA ILE A 276 -17.65 -16.81 -17.40
C ILE A 276 -18.17 -16.74 -18.84
N GLU A 277 -18.85 -15.66 -19.15
CA GLU A 277 -19.31 -15.36 -20.51
C GLU A 277 -18.16 -14.75 -21.32
N TRP A 278 -17.36 -15.62 -21.96
CA TRP A 278 -16.16 -15.24 -22.73
C TRP A 278 -16.46 -14.40 -24.00
N ASN A 279 -17.70 -14.31 -24.41
CA ASN A 279 -18.15 -13.40 -25.47
C ASN A 279 -18.18 -11.93 -25.00
N ARG A 280 -18.11 -11.65 -23.69
CA ARG A 280 -18.07 -10.30 -23.13
C ARG A 280 -16.63 -9.77 -23.11
N PRO A 281 -16.37 -8.56 -23.65
CA PRO A 281 -15.02 -7.99 -23.66
C PRO A 281 -14.39 -7.84 -22.27
N LEU A 282 -15.21 -7.60 -21.23
CA LEU A 282 -14.75 -7.43 -19.85
C LEU A 282 -14.12 -8.72 -19.28
N ALA A 283 -14.51 -9.92 -19.77
CA ALA A 283 -13.86 -11.18 -19.37
C ALA A 283 -12.38 -11.17 -19.76
N TRP A 284 -12.08 -10.78 -20.98
CA TRP A 284 -10.71 -10.67 -21.49
C TRP A 284 -9.92 -9.54 -20.82
N ALA A 285 -10.58 -8.40 -20.60
CA ALA A 285 -9.98 -7.27 -19.88
C ALA A 285 -9.58 -7.67 -18.43
N MET A 286 -10.43 -8.45 -17.76
CA MET A 286 -10.13 -8.98 -16.42
C MET A 286 -8.92 -9.95 -16.45
N GLY A 287 -8.88 -10.87 -17.41
CA GLY A 287 -7.75 -11.78 -17.60
C GLY A 287 -6.44 -11.03 -17.89
N ALA A 288 -6.51 -10.02 -18.77
CA ALA A 288 -5.37 -9.16 -19.08
C ALA A 288 -4.90 -8.36 -17.85
N GLY A 289 -5.83 -7.80 -17.08
CA GLY A 289 -5.53 -7.08 -15.85
C GLY A 289 -4.84 -7.96 -14.79
N VAL A 290 -5.36 -9.17 -14.57
CA VAL A 290 -4.75 -10.17 -13.68
C VAL A 290 -3.33 -10.51 -14.14
N THR A 291 -3.14 -10.79 -15.43
CA THR A 291 -1.82 -11.07 -16.01
C THR A 291 -0.86 -9.88 -15.84
N ALA A 292 -1.34 -8.67 -16.11
CA ALA A 292 -0.54 -7.45 -15.94
C ALA A 292 -0.09 -7.24 -14.49
N ILE A 293 -0.95 -7.51 -13.50
CA ILE A 293 -0.59 -7.44 -12.08
C ILE A 293 0.47 -8.49 -11.73
N LEU A 294 0.32 -9.73 -12.18
CA LEU A 294 1.26 -10.81 -11.87
C LEU A 294 2.62 -10.57 -12.52
N VAL A 295 2.66 -10.25 -13.80
CA VAL A 295 3.91 -9.99 -14.55
C VAL A 295 4.56 -8.69 -14.08
N GLY A 296 3.81 -7.60 -14.05
CA GLY A 296 4.31 -6.28 -13.66
C GLY A 296 4.77 -6.26 -12.20
N GLY A 297 4.00 -6.87 -11.29
CA GLY A 297 4.37 -7.05 -9.89
C GLY A 297 5.64 -7.88 -9.73
N GLY A 298 5.76 -9.01 -10.44
CA GLY A 298 6.95 -9.84 -10.45
C GLY A 298 8.20 -9.08 -10.89
N VAL A 299 8.10 -8.32 -11.99
CA VAL A 299 9.19 -7.46 -12.47
C VAL A 299 9.57 -6.39 -11.44
N LEU A 300 8.57 -5.76 -10.80
CA LEU A 300 8.86 -4.73 -9.80
C LEU A 300 9.55 -5.32 -8.57
N LEU A 301 9.10 -6.48 -8.09
CA LEU A 301 9.72 -7.15 -6.93
C LEU A 301 11.14 -7.61 -7.21
N THR A 302 11.44 -8.11 -8.41
CA THR A 302 12.81 -8.50 -8.79
C THR A 302 13.74 -7.27 -8.84
N ARG A 303 13.29 -6.16 -9.43
CA ARG A 303 14.04 -4.89 -9.45
C ARG A 303 14.32 -4.37 -8.04
N PHE A 304 13.34 -4.45 -7.14
CA PHE A 304 13.51 -4.05 -5.75
C PHE A 304 14.55 -4.90 -5.02
N ARG A 305 14.50 -6.22 -5.19
CA ARG A 305 15.49 -7.14 -4.59
C ARG A 305 16.91 -6.87 -5.11
N SER A 306 17.04 -6.59 -6.41
CA SER A 306 18.33 -6.24 -7.02
C SER A 306 18.89 -4.90 -6.52
N ALA A 307 18.04 -3.92 -6.27
CA ALA A 307 18.44 -2.61 -5.72
C ALA A 307 18.94 -2.69 -4.27
N ARG A 308 18.49 -3.69 -3.49
CA ARG A 308 18.90 -3.92 -2.09
C ARG A 308 20.20 -4.74 -1.94
N ARG A 309 20.72 -5.37 -3.00
CA ARG A 309 21.98 -6.13 -2.92
C ARG A 309 23.15 -5.17 -2.72
N PRO A 310 24.04 -5.43 -1.75
CA PRO A 310 25.26 -4.63 -1.54
C PRO A 310 26.11 -4.59 -2.81
N VAL A 311 26.76 -3.46 -3.05
CA VAL A 311 27.60 -3.21 -4.26
C VAL A 311 28.72 -4.26 -4.42
N GLY A 312 29.07 -5.01 -3.36
CA GLY A 312 30.12 -6.04 -3.39
C GLY A 312 29.73 -7.38 -4.05
N GLU A 313 28.43 -7.67 -4.26
CA GLU A 313 27.96 -8.94 -4.89
C GLU A 313 27.58 -8.81 -6.38
N ARG A 314 27.86 -7.67 -6.99
CA ARG A 314 27.53 -7.41 -8.42
C ARG A 314 28.67 -7.83 -9.37
N ARG A 315 29.30 -8.95 -9.14
CA ARG A 315 30.27 -9.53 -10.10
C ARG A 315 29.74 -10.83 -10.68
#